data_50441cc0236e34714f979628159ba2f0
#
_entry.id   50441cc0236e34714f979628159ba2f0
#
_cell.length_a   1.000
_cell.length_b   1.000
_cell.length_c   1.000
_cell.angle_alpha   90.00
_cell.angle_beta   90.00
_cell.angle_gamma   90.00
#
_symmetry.space_group_name_H-M   'P 1'
#
loop_
_entity.id
_entity.type
_entity.pdbx_description
1 polymer ?
#
loop_
_entity_poly.entity_id
_entity_poly.type
_entity_poly.pdbx_seq_one_letter_code
_entity_poly.pdbx_strand_id
1 'polypeptide(L)'
;EIPLRLVGSEMCIRDRNIANVNYFDQVIICDSVFRAQDKVPRVNVILTKEEVRKLSEDLGVDMILSFDRIHIQTKPGVLFYPDFPMPIDAVDGIISPIVRVYIPNRDKPLFVVAKQDTISWEIEPALSDRKIVKEASEYAASIPVEHLLPHWDEVARFYYDGGNIEMRDAGVYLRENNWDEAYSQWKIAYEKRKGQQKMKAAFNIALYY
;
A
#
# COMPACT_ATOMS: atom_id res chain seq x y z
N GLU A 1 -20.90 -2.28 -13.75
CA GLU A 1 -19.60 -2.88 -14.08
C GLU A 1 -19.15 -2.36 -15.44
N ILE A 2 -18.16 -1.49 -15.44
CA ILE A 2 -17.55 -0.99 -16.68
C ILE A 2 -16.37 -1.90 -16.96
N PRO A 3 -16.34 -2.68 -18.06
CA PRO A 3 -15.14 -3.41 -18.44
C PRO A 3 -14.11 -2.40 -18.94
N LEU A 4 -13.18 -2.01 -18.06
CA LEU A 4 -12.08 -1.11 -18.38
C LEU A 4 -11.09 -1.79 -19.32
N ARG A 5 -11.15 -1.45 -20.58
CA ARG A 5 -10.04 -1.59 -21.53
C ARG A 5 -9.08 -0.45 -21.24
N LEU A 6 -8.08 -0.67 -20.39
CA LEU A 6 -6.98 0.27 -20.22
C LEU A 6 -6.09 0.18 -21.45
N VAL A 7 -6.17 1.18 -22.32
CA VAL A 7 -5.36 1.31 -23.52
C VAL A 7 -4.24 2.31 -23.25
N GLY A 8 -3.02 1.81 -23.34
CA GLY A 8 -1.76 2.45 -23.73
C GLY A 8 -1.17 3.60 -22.93
N SER A 9 -1.86 4.68 -22.63
CA SER A 9 -1.23 5.88 -22.05
C SER A 9 -1.18 5.90 -20.52
N GLU A 10 -2.05 5.16 -19.87
CA GLU A 10 -2.16 5.12 -18.39
C GLU A 10 -1.28 4.02 -17.77
N MET A 11 -0.87 3.03 -18.56
CA MET A 11 0.11 2.02 -18.14
C MET A 11 1.51 2.61 -17.97
N CYS A 12 1.88 3.63 -18.75
CA CYS A 12 3.21 4.27 -18.66
C CYS A 12 3.49 5.01 -17.34
N ILE A 13 2.48 5.49 -16.62
CA ILE A 13 2.67 6.16 -15.31
C ILE A 13 3.01 5.11 -14.25
N ARG A 14 2.38 3.97 -14.32
CA ARG A 14 2.49 2.82 -13.46
C ARG A 14 3.90 2.24 -13.42
N ASP A 15 4.45 2.06 -14.60
CA ASP A 15 5.74 1.43 -14.81
C ASP A 15 6.89 2.37 -14.44
N ARG A 16 6.66 3.69 -14.56
CA ARG A 16 7.59 4.72 -14.09
C ARG A 16 7.78 4.70 -12.59
N ASN A 17 6.74 4.41 -11.79
CA ASN A 17 6.87 4.36 -10.35
C ASN A 17 7.79 3.21 -9.90
N ILE A 18 7.67 2.03 -10.51
CA ILE A 18 8.56 0.89 -10.23
C ILE A 18 9.98 1.15 -10.75
N ALA A 19 10.11 1.72 -11.96
CA ALA A 19 11.39 2.05 -12.54
C ALA A 19 12.13 3.17 -11.78
N ASN A 20 11.38 4.16 -11.26
CA ASN A 20 11.97 5.30 -10.55
C ASN A 20 12.58 4.94 -9.18
N VAL A 21 12.17 3.82 -8.58
CA VAL A 21 12.72 3.37 -7.28
C VAL A 21 14.12 2.78 -7.41
N ASN A 22 14.60 2.48 -8.65
CA ASN A 22 15.92 1.89 -8.91
C ASN A 22 16.22 0.61 -8.10
N TYR A 23 15.18 -0.17 -7.80
CA TYR A 23 15.32 -1.43 -7.06
C TYR A 23 15.68 -2.59 -7.99
N PHE A 24 15.23 -2.53 -9.23
CA PHE A 24 15.54 -3.49 -10.28
C PHE A 24 16.60 -2.93 -11.22
N ASP A 25 17.55 -3.76 -11.66
CA ASP A 25 18.61 -3.36 -12.58
C ASP A 25 18.05 -2.86 -13.92
N GLN A 26 17.00 -3.51 -14.40
CA GLN A 26 16.29 -3.13 -15.62
C GLN A 26 14.80 -3.40 -15.50
N VAL A 27 13.99 -2.46 -15.97
CA VAL A 27 12.52 -2.61 -16.06
C VAL A 27 12.10 -2.46 -17.51
N ILE A 28 11.49 -3.51 -18.07
CA ILE A 28 10.93 -3.50 -19.43
C ILE A 28 9.43 -3.29 -19.32
N ILE A 29 8.94 -2.23 -19.93
CA ILE A 29 7.53 -1.87 -19.95
C ILE A 29 6.89 -2.41 -21.22
N CYS A 30 5.88 -3.25 -21.08
CA CYS A 30 5.12 -3.79 -22.20
C CYS A 30 3.77 -3.08 -22.33
N ASP A 31 3.65 -2.17 -23.28
CA ASP A 31 2.40 -1.43 -23.56
C ASP A 31 1.32 -2.29 -24.22
N SER A 32 1.65 -3.48 -24.69
CA SER A 32 0.72 -4.38 -25.35
C SER A 32 0.09 -5.36 -24.36
N VAL A 33 -1.22 -5.49 -24.41
CA VAL A 33 -1.91 -6.56 -23.71
C VAL A 33 -1.51 -7.89 -24.36
N PHE A 34 -0.83 -8.76 -23.62
CA PHE A 34 -0.31 -10.06 -24.09
C PHE A 34 -1.36 -10.91 -24.83
N ARG A 35 -2.63 -10.70 -24.55
CA ARG A 35 -3.78 -11.41 -25.15
C ARG A 35 -4.75 -10.48 -25.90
N ALA A 36 -4.26 -9.38 -26.43
CA ALA A 36 -5.10 -8.45 -27.21
C ALA A 36 -5.77 -9.10 -28.44
N GLN A 37 -5.22 -10.20 -28.92
CA GLN A 37 -5.70 -10.97 -30.07
C GLN A 37 -6.68 -12.09 -29.70
N ASP A 38 -6.89 -12.38 -28.41
CA ASP A 38 -7.84 -13.40 -27.98
C ASP A 38 -9.27 -12.98 -28.38
N LYS A 39 -9.94 -13.81 -29.17
CA LYS A 39 -11.28 -13.54 -29.67
C LYS A 39 -12.35 -13.53 -28.57
N VAL A 40 -12.05 -14.13 -27.41
CA VAL A 40 -12.94 -14.22 -26.26
C VAL A 40 -12.22 -13.66 -25.04
N PRO A 41 -12.76 -12.62 -24.37
CA PRO A 41 -12.17 -12.11 -23.12
C PRO A 41 -12.18 -13.20 -22.03
N ARG A 42 -11.02 -13.62 -21.56
CA ARG A 42 -10.94 -14.59 -20.47
C ARG A 42 -11.23 -13.89 -19.13
N VAL A 43 -12.06 -14.49 -18.31
CA VAL A 43 -12.44 -13.95 -16.98
C VAL A 43 -11.26 -14.04 -15.99
N ASN A 44 -10.38 -15.04 -16.15
CA ASN A 44 -9.18 -15.22 -15.33
C ASN A 44 -7.93 -15.27 -16.20
N VAL A 45 -7.10 -14.27 -16.10
CA VAL A 45 -5.86 -14.12 -16.88
C VAL A 45 -4.65 -14.56 -16.05
N ILE A 46 -4.70 -15.79 -15.52
CA ILE A 46 -3.51 -16.40 -14.92
C ILE A 46 -2.63 -16.90 -16.08
N LEU A 47 -1.37 -16.46 -16.07
CA LEU A 47 -0.37 -16.96 -17.03
C LEU A 47 -0.02 -18.40 -16.68
N THR A 48 0.03 -19.27 -17.71
CA THR A 48 0.52 -20.64 -17.57
C THR A 48 2.05 -20.62 -17.45
N LYS A 49 2.62 -21.70 -16.94
CA LYS A 49 4.07 -21.86 -16.83
C LYS A 49 4.79 -21.69 -18.17
N GLU A 50 4.22 -22.23 -19.23
CA GLU A 50 4.76 -22.13 -20.60
C GLU A 50 4.73 -20.69 -21.11
N GLU A 51 3.64 -19.96 -20.84
CA GLU A 51 3.52 -18.53 -21.17
C GLU A 51 4.53 -17.70 -20.41
N VAL A 52 4.69 -17.93 -19.09
CA VAL A 52 5.68 -17.22 -18.26
C VAL A 52 7.10 -17.50 -18.76
N ARG A 53 7.44 -18.77 -19.03
CA ARG A 53 8.76 -19.12 -19.53
C ARG A 53 9.05 -18.48 -20.87
N LYS A 54 8.11 -18.55 -21.81
CA LYS A 54 8.26 -17.94 -23.13
C LYS A 54 8.45 -16.43 -23.04
N LEU A 55 7.63 -15.76 -22.25
CA LEU A 55 7.77 -14.30 -22.04
C LEU A 55 9.12 -13.94 -21.42
N SER A 56 9.57 -14.72 -20.44
CA SER A 56 10.87 -14.51 -19.79
C SER A 56 12.03 -14.70 -20.78
N GLU A 57 11.97 -15.73 -21.61
CA GLU A 57 12.97 -16.01 -22.66
C GLU A 57 12.95 -14.90 -23.74
N ASP A 58 11.76 -14.52 -24.23
CA ASP A 58 11.58 -13.53 -25.30
C ASP A 58 12.02 -12.12 -24.87
N LEU A 59 11.80 -11.76 -23.60
CA LEU A 59 12.12 -10.44 -23.06
C LEU A 59 13.46 -10.41 -22.30
N GLY A 60 14.06 -11.56 -22.00
CA GLY A 60 15.29 -11.65 -21.22
C GLY A 60 15.12 -11.18 -19.77
N VAL A 61 13.97 -11.49 -19.13
CA VAL A 61 13.65 -11.04 -17.78
C VAL A 61 13.48 -12.21 -16.80
N ASP A 62 13.89 -12.00 -15.56
CA ASP A 62 13.80 -13.01 -14.49
C ASP A 62 12.46 -12.99 -13.74
N MET A 63 11.72 -11.89 -13.84
CA MET A 63 10.46 -11.70 -13.15
C MET A 63 9.47 -10.94 -14.03
N ILE A 64 8.20 -11.36 -13.95
CA ILE A 64 7.09 -10.73 -14.69
C ILE A 64 6.06 -10.25 -13.69
N LEU A 65 5.73 -8.95 -13.75
CA LEU A 65 4.58 -8.38 -13.08
C LEU A 65 3.40 -8.29 -14.07
N SER A 66 2.28 -8.92 -13.71
CA SER A 66 1.06 -8.86 -14.49
C SER A 66 -0.02 -8.11 -13.72
N PHE A 67 -0.49 -7.00 -14.27
CA PHE A 67 -1.70 -6.33 -13.78
C PHE A 67 -2.90 -6.97 -14.48
N ASP A 68 -3.57 -7.87 -13.77
CA ASP A 68 -4.64 -8.66 -14.38
C ASP A 68 -5.95 -7.90 -14.45
N ARG A 69 -6.27 -7.15 -13.41
CA ARG A 69 -7.53 -6.42 -13.29
C ARG A 69 -7.40 -5.29 -12.29
N ILE A 70 -8.12 -4.21 -12.56
CA ILE A 70 -8.46 -3.17 -11.60
C ILE A 70 -9.99 -3.13 -11.52
N HIS A 71 -10.54 -3.39 -10.34
CA HIS A 71 -11.95 -3.23 -10.08
C HIS A 71 -12.16 -1.88 -9.38
N ILE A 72 -13.02 -1.06 -9.97
CA ILE A 72 -13.38 0.26 -9.44
C ILE A 72 -14.88 0.26 -9.21
N GLN A 73 -15.31 0.53 -7.99
CA GLN A 73 -16.71 0.68 -7.61
C GLN A 73 -16.89 2.03 -6.94
N THR A 74 -17.85 2.82 -7.38
CA THR A 74 -18.16 4.11 -6.77
C THR A 74 -19.42 4.02 -5.92
N LYS A 75 -19.44 4.80 -4.83
CA LYS A 75 -20.61 5.00 -3.97
C LYS A 75 -20.65 6.44 -3.46
N PRO A 76 -21.82 6.97 -3.04
CA PRO A 76 -21.88 8.23 -2.33
C PRO A 76 -21.07 8.18 -1.06
N GLY A 77 -20.33 9.23 -0.75
CA GLY A 77 -19.50 9.40 0.43
C GLY A 77 -19.60 10.82 0.98
N VAL A 78 -18.90 11.08 2.07
CA VAL A 78 -18.77 12.41 2.67
C VAL A 78 -17.34 12.63 3.13
N LEU A 79 -16.84 13.85 2.95
CA LEU A 79 -15.54 14.29 3.43
C LEU A 79 -15.69 15.21 4.63
N PHE A 80 -14.80 15.03 5.61
CA PHE A 80 -14.70 15.89 6.79
C PHE A 80 -13.35 16.59 6.78
N TYR A 81 -13.35 17.90 6.80
CA TYR A 81 -12.15 18.71 6.92
C TYR A 81 -12.05 19.29 8.34
N PRO A 82 -10.86 19.28 8.95
CA PRO A 82 -10.67 19.78 10.33
C PRO A 82 -11.15 21.23 10.52
N ASP A 83 -10.98 22.05 9.50
CA ASP A 83 -11.30 23.47 9.54
C ASP A 83 -12.72 23.80 9.03
N PHE A 84 -13.50 22.78 8.63
CA PHE A 84 -14.85 22.97 8.11
C PHE A 84 -15.86 22.12 8.90
N PRO A 85 -16.82 22.75 9.60
CA PRO A 85 -17.68 22.07 10.57
C PRO A 85 -18.77 21.18 9.95
N MET A 86 -18.98 21.25 8.64
CA MET A 86 -20.00 20.48 7.94
C MET A 86 -19.38 19.46 6.99
N PRO A 87 -20.01 18.27 6.88
CA PRO A 87 -19.57 17.30 5.88
C PRO A 87 -19.81 17.84 4.47
N ILE A 88 -18.89 17.52 3.56
CA ILE A 88 -18.99 17.85 2.13
C ILE A 88 -19.34 16.59 1.37
N ASP A 89 -20.30 16.67 0.48
CA ASP A 89 -20.70 15.55 -0.37
C ASP A 89 -19.54 15.11 -1.27
N ALA A 90 -19.32 13.80 -1.30
CA ALA A 90 -18.23 13.18 -2.02
C ALA A 90 -18.67 11.93 -2.79
N VAL A 91 -17.80 11.47 -3.66
CA VAL A 91 -17.87 10.14 -4.27
C VAL A 91 -16.69 9.33 -3.77
N ASP A 92 -16.97 8.23 -3.08
CA ASP A 92 -15.96 7.25 -2.69
C ASP A 92 -15.76 6.25 -3.82
N GLY A 93 -14.50 6.05 -4.21
CA GLY A 93 -14.09 4.99 -5.12
C GLY A 93 -13.39 3.87 -4.38
N ILE A 94 -14.00 2.71 -4.35
CA ILE A 94 -13.39 1.48 -3.84
C ILE A 94 -12.59 0.85 -4.97
N ILE A 95 -11.28 0.74 -4.77
CA ILE A 95 -10.31 0.34 -5.79
C ILE A 95 -9.66 -0.96 -5.37
N SER A 96 -9.71 -1.96 -6.23
CA SER A 96 -9.17 -3.30 -5.96
C SER A 96 -8.32 -3.78 -7.15
N PRO A 97 -7.04 -3.44 -7.20
CA PRO A 97 -6.12 -3.99 -8.20
C PRO A 97 -5.79 -5.46 -7.87
N ILE A 98 -5.61 -6.25 -8.91
CA ILE A 98 -5.07 -7.61 -8.81
C ILE A 98 -3.79 -7.64 -9.64
N VAL A 99 -2.66 -7.80 -8.94
CA VAL A 99 -1.34 -7.91 -9.54
C VAL A 99 -0.73 -9.26 -9.18
N ARG A 100 -0.19 -9.96 -10.16
CA ARG A 100 0.51 -11.22 -9.96
C ARG A 100 1.97 -11.09 -10.34
N VAL A 101 2.80 -11.70 -9.52
CA VAL A 101 4.24 -11.79 -9.75
C VAL A 101 4.59 -13.22 -10.14
N TYR A 102 5.25 -13.37 -11.26
CA TYR A 102 5.68 -14.66 -11.80
C TYR A 102 7.19 -14.72 -11.93
N ILE A 103 7.72 -15.94 -11.76
CA ILE A 103 9.10 -16.29 -12.08
C ILE A 103 9.10 -17.55 -12.94
N PRO A 104 10.03 -17.71 -13.90
CA PRO A 104 9.95 -18.71 -14.98
C PRO A 104 9.83 -20.16 -14.54
N ASN A 105 10.38 -20.53 -13.39
CA ASN A 105 10.48 -21.93 -12.95
C ASN A 105 9.36 -22.35 -11.99
N ARG A 106 8.28 -21.59 -11.88
CA ARG A 106 7.14 -21.93 -11.00
C ARG A 106 5.85 -22.15 -11.77
N ASP A 107 5.04 -23.10 -11.29
CA ASP A 107 3.73 -23.42 -11.88
C ASP A 107 2.65 -22.42 -11.44
N LYS A 108 2.89 -21.70 -10.36
CA LYS A 108 1.96 -20.71 -9.77
C LYS A 108 2.67 -19.37 -9.60
N PRO A 109 1.92 -18.26 -9.55
CA PRO A 109 2.50 -16.97 -9.20
C PRO A 109 3.32 -17.06 -7.91
N LEU A 110 4.41 -16.32 -7.85
CA LEU A 110 5.24 -16.20 -6.64
C LEU A 110 4.39 -15.64 -5.50
N PHE A 111 3.65 -14.59 -5.78
CA PHE A 111 2.61 -14.05 -4.91
C PHE A 111 1.60 -13.20 -5.68
N VAL A 112 0.50 -12.85 -5.02
CA VAL A 112 -0.59 -12.06 -5.57
C VAL A 112 -0.84 -10.88 -4.64
N VAL A 113 -0.78 -9.68 -5.17
CA VAL A 113 -1.25 -8.48 -4.47
C VAL A 113 -2.70 -8.24 -4.88
N ALA A 114 -3.60 -8.35 -3.91
CA ALA A 114 -5.03 -8.11 -4.10
C ALA A 114 -5.53 -7.30 -2.90
N LYS A 115 -5.10 -6.03 -2.83
CA LYS A 115 -5.49 -5.12 -1.75
C LYS A 115 -6.59 -4.20 -2.23
N GLN A 116 -7.58 -3.99 -1.37
CA GLN A 116 -8.63 -3.01 -1.59
C GLN A 116 -8.33 -1.75 -0.81
N ASP A 117 -8.52 -0.60 -1.46
CA ASP A 117 -8.39 0.71 -0.83
C ASP A 117 -9.50 1.64 -1.32
N THR A 118 -9.64 2.81 -0.67
CA THR A 118 -10.69 3.76 -0.98
C THR A 118 -10.08 5.15 -1.11
N ILE A 119 -10.41 5.84 -2.22
CA ILE A 119 -10.14 7.27 -2.39
C ILE A 119 -11.46 8.00 -2.55
N SER A 120 -11.50 9.26 -2.13
CA SER A 120 -12.72 10.06 -2.17
C SER A 120 -12.50 11.33 -2.97
N TRP A 121 -13.48 11.69 -3.79
CA TRP A 121 -13.51 12.92 -4.56
C TRP A 121 -14.65 13.81 -4.07
N GLU A 122 -14.34 15.07 -3.82
CA GLU A 122 -15.35 16.09 -3.58
C GLU A 122 -16.22 16.27 -4.83
N ILE A 123 -17.53 16.41 -4.64
CA ILE A 123 -18.45 16.65 -5.75
C ILE A 123 -18.33 18.11 -6.17
N GLU A 124 -17.67 18.31 -7.31
CA GLU A 124 -17.51 19.60 -7.97
C GLU A 124 -17.99 19.55 -9.42
N PRO A 125 -18.34 20.68 -10.06
CA PRO A 125 -18.82 20.68 -11.44
C PRO A 125 -17.86 20.09 -12.48
N ALA A 126 -16.55 20.06 -12.15
CA ALA A 126 -15.50 19.48 -12.99
C ALA A 126 -15.30 17.96 -12.78
N LEU A 127 -15.96 17.36 -11.78
CA LEU A 127 -15.87 15.94 -11.55
C LEU A 127 -16.62 15.17 -12.64
N SER A 128 -15.92 14.33 -13.35
CA SER A 128 -16.47 13.48 -14.41
C SER A 128 -16.08 12.03 -14.21
N ASP A 129 -16.86 11.10 -14.73
CA ASP A 129 -16.53 9.66 -14.67
C ASP A 129 -15.14 9.38 -15.26
N ARG A 130 -14.75 10.11 -16.30
CA ARG A 130 -13.44 9.98 -16.93
C ARG A 130 -12.31 10.41 -15.95
N LYS A 131 -12.51 11.49 -15.20
CA LYS A 131 -11.56 11.96 -14.18
C LYS A 131 -11.43 10.93 -13.07
N ILE A 132 -12.57 10.44 -12.55
CA ILE A 132 -12.62 9.40 -11.52
C ILE A 132 -11.86 8.15 -11.98
N VAL A 133 -12.18 7.63 -13.17
CA VAL A 133 -11.53 6.42 -13.70
C VAL A 133 -10.02 6.62 -13.87
N LYS A 134 -9.60 7.78 -14.38
CA LYS A 134 -8.19 8.10 -14.57
C LYS A 134 -7.45 8.11 -13.24
N GLU A 135 -7.91 8.91 -12.28
CA GLU A 135 -7.27 9.06 -10.96
C GLU A 135 -7.32 7.77 -10.14
N ALA A 136 -8.44 7.03 -10.21
CA ALA A 136 -8.55 5.71 -9.61
C ALA A 136 -7.57 4.70 -10.19
N SER A 137 -7.32 4.74 -11.50
CA SER A 137 -6.35 3.86 -12.15
C SER A 137 -4.91 4.24 -11.81
N GLU A 138 -4.61 5.52 -11.70
CA GLU A 138 -3.31 6.03 -11.24
C GLU A 138 -3.05 5.61 -9.79
N TYR A 139 -4.04 5.74 -8.92
CA TYR A 139 -3.95 5.28 -7.54
C TYR A 139 -3.82 3.76 -7.43
N ALA A 140 -4.62 2.99 -8.19
CA ALA A 140 -4.52 1.54 -8.23
C ALA A 140 -3.12 1.05 -8.59
N ALA A 141 -2.38 1.84 -9.35
CA ALA A 141 -1.01 1.51 -9.74
C ALA A 141 0.00 1.68 -8.60
N SER A 142 -0.24 2.56 -7.63
CA SER A 142 0.65 2.76 -6.48
C SER A 142 0.51 1.66 -5.43
N ILE A 143 -0.70 1.10 -5.25
CA ILE A 143 -0.97 0.09 -4.23
C ILE A 143 -0.02 -1.12 -4.28
N PRO A 144 0.23 -1.76 -5.42
CA PRO A 144 1.17 -2.88 -5.48
C PRO A 144 2.62 -2.48 -5.26
N VAL A 145 3.01 -1.25 -5.61
CA VAL A 145 4.40 -0.76 -5.47
C VAL A 145 4.81 -0.78 -4.01
N GLU A 146 3.95 -0.29 -3.11
CA GLU A 146 4.17 -0.30 -1.66
C GLU A 146 4.36 -1.71 -1.08
N HIS A 147 3.76 -2.74 -1.73
CA HIS A 147 3.90 -4.13 -1.29
C HIS A 147 5.04 -4.90 -1.94
N LEU A 148 5.50 -4.43 -3.10
CA LEU A 148 6.52 -5.11 -3.89
C LEU A 148 7.93 -4.62 -3.59
N LEU A 149 8.05 -3.37 -3.18
CA LEU A 149 9.33 -2.70 -3.00
C LEU A 149 9.63 -2.44 -1.52
N PRO A 150 10.89 -2.55 -1.10
CA PRO A 150 11.28 -2.09 0.22
C PRO A 150 10.97 -0.61 0.39
N HIS A 151 10.29 -0.26 1.46
CA HIS A 151 9.95 1.12 1.80
C HIS A 151 10.07 1.34 3.29
N TRP A 152 10.16 2.61 3.68
CA TRP A 152 10.16 3.00 5.07
C TRP A 152 8.73 3.31 5.49
N ASP A 153 8.27 2.63 6.56
CA ASP A 153 6.99 2.93 7.19
C ASP A 153 7.21 3.81 8.40
N GLU A 154 6.43 4.88 8.50
CA GLU A 154 6.35 5.68 9.72
C GLU A 154 5.26 5.10 10.61
N VAL A 155 5.64 4.61 11.78
CA VAL A 155 4.72 3.97 12.71
C VAL A 155 4.62 4.80 13.99
N ALA A 156 3.44 5.40 14.21
CA ALA A 156 3.14 6.05 15.48
C ALA A 156 2.91 5.01 16.59
N ARG A 157 3.55 5.22 17.73
CA ARG A 157 3.37 4.41 18.94
C ARG A 157 2.97 5.29 20.11
N PHE A 158 2.01 4.83 20.87
CA PHE A 158 1.63 5.48 22.13
C PHE A 158 2.50 4.96 23.27
N TYR A 159 2.83 5.82 24.21
CA TYR A 159 3.50 5.45 25.45
C TYR A 159 2.85 6.17 26.65
N TYR A 160 3.05 5.62 27.83
CA TYR A 160 2.56 6.21 29.07
C TYR A 160 3.68 7.07 29.69
N ASP A 161 3.43 8.35 29.88
CA ASP A 161 4.37 9.31 30.51
C ASP A 161 3.93 9.82 31.88
N GLY A 162 2.76 9.37 32.36
CA GLY A 162 2.19 9.84 33.60
C GLY A 162 2.13 8.82 34.73
N GLY A 163 1.91 9.30 35.96
CA GLY A 163 1.60 8.51 37.14
C GLY A 163 2.67 8.45 38.22
N ASN A 164 3.95 8.46 37.87
CA ASN A 164 5.07 8.52 38.82
C ASN A 164 6.27 9.27 38.22
N ILE A 165 7.29 9.52 39.05
CA ILE A 165 8.46 10.30 38.64
C ILE A 165 9.19 9.58 37.50
N GLU A 166 9.45 8.31 37.68
CA GLU A 166 10.20 7.49 36.72
C GLU A 166 9.53 7.48 35.32
N MET A 167 8.21 7.42 35.25
CA MET A 167 7.48 7.48 33.99
C MET A 167 7.56 8.86 33.32
N ARG A 168 7.53 9.95 34.10
CA ARG A 168 7.68 11.30 33.57
C ARG A 168 9.11 11.57 33.07
N ASP A 169 10.11 11.14 33.83
CA ASP A 169 11.52 11.26 33.44
C ASP A 169 11.79 10.47 32.15
N ALA A 170 11.26 9.27 32.03
CA ALA A 170 11.31 8.49 30.79
C ALA A 170 10.68 9.24 29.62
N GLY A 171 9.54 9.92 29.82
CA GLY A 171 8.89 10.73 28.79
C GLY A 171 9.76 11.93 28.34
N VAL A 172 10.59 12.50 29.22
CA VAL A 172 11.57 13.54 28.87
C VAL A 172 12.65 12.92 27.97
N TYR A 173 13.26 11.83 28.37
CA TYR A 173 14.29 11.14 27.60
C TYR A 173 13.80 10.71 26.21
N LEU A 174 12.55 10.26 26.08
CA LEU A 174 11.97 9.93 24.77
C LEU A 174 11.87 11.13 23.84
N ARG A 175 11.45 12.30 24.36
CA ARG A 175 11.41 13.52 23.56
C ARG A 175 12.79 13.97 23.06
N GLU A 176 13.84 13.58 23.78
CA GLU A 176 15.24 13.79 23.42
C GLU A 176 15.79 12.64 22.56
N ASN A 177 14.94 11.69 22.12
CA ASN A 177 15.30 10.51 21.36
C ASN A 177 16.31 9.58 22.10
N ASN A 178 16.34 9.66 23.44
CA ASN A 178 17.21 8.86 24.28
C ASN A 178 16.44 7.65 24.85
N TRP A 179 16.31 6.62 24.03
CA TRP A 179 15.54 5.42 24.34
C TRP A 179 16.14 4.57 25.46
N ASP A 180 17.46 4.53 25.58
CA ASP A 180 18.16 3.72 26.58
C ASP A 180 17.91 4.24 28.01
N GLU A 181 17.97 5.54 28.20
CA GLU A 181 17.64 6.14 29.49
C GLU A 181 16.14 6.05 29.80
N ALA A 182 15.28 6.23 28.80
CA ALA A 182 13.83 6.03 28.97
C ALA A 182 13.53 4.59 29.42
N TYR A 183 14.15 3.59 28.78
CA TYR A 183 14.02 2.18 29.15
C TYR A 183 14.49 1.94 30.59
N SER A 184 15.61 2.52 31.00
CA SER A 184 16.16 2.41 32.35
C SER A 184 15.16 2.93 33.39
N GLN A 185 14.51 4.05 33.15
CA GLN A 185 13.48 4.63 34.02
C GLN A 185 12.21 3.73 34.06
N TRP A 186 11.75 3.20 32.92
CA TRP A 186 10.63 2.27 32.90
C TRP A 186 10.93 0.98 33.67
N LYS A 187 12.17 0.49 33.61
CA LYS A 187 12.59 -0.70 34.36
C LYS A 187 12.54 -0.45 35.86
N ILE A 188 13.01 0.72 36.32
CA ILE A 188 12.91 1.14 37.72
C ILE A 188 11.43 1.21 38.14
N ALA A 189 10.57 1.82 37.31
CA ALA A 189 9.13 1.89 37.59
C ALA A 189 8.49 0.49 37.66
N TYR A 190 8.85 -0.41 36.74
CA TYR A 190 8.35 -1.79 36.72
C TYR A 190 8.72 -2.57 37.99
N GLU A 191 9.91 -2.38 38.52
CA GLU A 191 10.40 -3.06 39.73
C GLU A 191 9.77 -2.47 41.02
N LYS A 192 9.67 -1.15 41.10
CA LYS A 192 9.20 -0.44 42.29
C LYS A 192 7.67 -0.39 42.44
N ARG A 193 6.93 -0.43 41.34
CA ARG A 193 5.47 -0.18 41.33
C ARG A 193 4.68 -1.48 41.23
N LYS A 194 3.38 -1.39 41.58
CA LYS A 194 2.42 -2.50 41.51
C LYS A 194 1.17 -2.11 40.73
N GLY A 195 0.36 -3.09 40.36
CA GLY A 195 -0.92 -2.88 39.71
C GLY A 195 -0.77 -2.09 38.38
N GLN A 196 -1.66 -1.14 38.15
CA GLN A 196 -1.75 -0.40 36.89
C GLN A 196 -0.45 0.34 36.51
N GLN A 197 0.30 0.87 37.49
CA GLN A 197 1.55 1.55 37.22
C GLN A 197 2.64 0.59 36.72
N LYS A 198 2.69 -0.60 37.26
CA LYS A 198 3.57 -1.66 36.77
C LYS A 198 3.20 -2.09 35.33
N MET A 199 1.90 -2.20 35.05
CA MET A 199 1.43 -2.56 33.70
C MET A 199 1.81 -1.50 32.66
N LYS A 200 1.66 -0.20 32.99
CA LYS A 200 2.05 0.91 32.11
C LYS A 200 3.58 0.89 31.83
N ALA A 201 4.39 0.64 32.85
CA ALA A 201 5.83 0.50 32.66
C ALA A 201 6.18 -0.71 31.80
N ALA A 202 5.53 -1.86 32.02
CA ALA A 202 5.73 -3.05 31.16
C ALA A 202 5.35 -2.80 29.69
N PHE A 203 4.26 -2.08 29.45
CA PHE A 203 3.86 -1.69 28.09
C PHE A 203 4.92 -0.85 27.41
N ASN A 204 5.44 0.18 28.10
CA ASN A 204 6.49 1.04 27.54
C ASN A 204 7.81 0.28 27.32
N ILE A 205 8.15 -0.66 28.20
CA ILE A 205 9.31 -1.54 28.02
C ILE A 205 9.18 -2.36 26.73
N ALA A 206 7.97 -2.85 26.42
CA ALA A 206 7.71 -3.60 25.20
C ALA A 206 7.85 -2.76 23.91
N LEU A 207 7.75 -1.43 24.01
CA LEU A 207 7.99 -0.54 22.86
C LEU A 207 9.49 -0.34 22.55
N TYR A 208 10.35 -0.60 23.53
CA TYR A 208 11.80 -0.47 23.36
C TYR A 208 12.37 -1.63 22.56
N TYR A 209 11.75 -2.82 22.60
CA TYR A 209 12.17 -4.02 21.86
C TYR A 209 11.49 -4.10 20.47
#